data_695478b8789a2546ca2e43ee459bfe07
#
_entry.id   695478b8789a2546ca2e43ee459bfe07
#
_cell.length_a   1.000
_cell.length_b   1.000
_cell.length_c   1.000
_cell.angle_alpha   90.00
_cell.angle_beta   90.00
_cell.angle_gamma   90.00
#
_symmetry.space_group_name_H-M   'P 1'
#
loop_
_entity.id
_entity.type
_entity.pdbx_description
1 polymer ?
#
loop_
_entity_poly.entity_id
_entity_poly.type
_entity_poly.pdbx_seq_one_letter_code
_entity_poly.pdbx_strand_id
1 'polypeptide(L)'
;MRAPKFWYEPNSWKATFLLPLGYLYNLLTYLRGKTGKPLKYNCLTICVGNLNVGGTGKTPTTIALADHFLKKGLNVHIVSRGYKGKFQGTFLVNPRNHKADEVGDEPLLMSEFTSVWVSKRRKNGIAAAEKAGAQVVLL
;
A
#
# COMPACT_ATOMS: atom_id res chain seq x y z
N MET A 1 3.86 -15.19 9.87
CA MET A 1 5.20 -15.34 10.50
C MET A 1 5.10 -14.75 11.90
N ARG A 2 5.53 -15.47 12.93
CA ARG A 2 5.61 -14.93 14.30
C ARG A 2 6.96 -14.23 14.45
N ALA A 3 6.96 -13.09 15.15
CA ALA A 3 8.20 -12.39 15.46
C ALA A 3 9.13 -13.27 16.32
N PRO A 4 10.45 -13.22 16.12
CA PRO A 4 11.41 -14.00 16.92
C PRO A 4 11.30 -13.65 18.41
N LYS A 5 11.36 -14.65 19.28
CA LYS A 5 11.20 -14.46 20.74
C LYS A 5 12.22 -13.47 21.32
N PHE A 6 13.45 -13.44 20.82
CA PHE A 6 14.51 -12.55 21.31
C PHE A 6 14.24 -11.05 21.09
N TRP A 7 13.22 -10.67 20.29
CA TRP A 7 12.79 -9.27 20.16
C TRP A 7 12.08 -8.74 21.40
N TYR A 8 11.54 -9.65 22.21
CA TYR A 8 10.78 -9.32 23.42
C TYR A 8 11.57 -9.59 24.70
N GLU A 9 12.80 -10.16 24.59
CA GLU A 9 13.66 -10.47 25.73
C GLU A 9 14.59 -9.29 26.01
N PRO A 10 14.45 -8.62 27.15
CA PRO A 10 15.44 -7.62 27.58
C PRO A 10 16.80 -8.31 27.78
N ASN A 11 17.87 -7.73 27.24
CA ASN A 11 19.25 -8.23 27.33
C ASN A 11 19.58 -9.49 26.50
N SER A 12 18.88 -9.75 25.41
CA SER A 12 19.27 -10.82 24.50
C SER A 12 20.61 -10.50 23.82
N TRP A 13 21.65 -11.37 24.01
CA TRP A 13 22.94 -11.23 23.33
C TRP A 13 22.81 -11.16 21.79
N LYS A 14 21.78 -11.85 21.24
CA LYS A 14 21.44 -11.80 19.79
C LYS A 14 20.99 -10.41 19.37
N ALA A 15 20.20 -9.73 20.20
CA ALA A 15 19.78 -8.36 19.94
C ALA A 15 20.99 -7.42 19.97
N THR A 16 21.89 -7.57 20.93
CA THR A 16 23.12 -6.77 21.04
C THR A 16 24.04 -6.97 19.83
N PHE A 17 24.20 -8.20 19.34
CA PHE A 17 25.00 -8.50 18.15
C PHE A 17 24.40 -7.88 16.88
N LEU A 18 23.06 -7.70 16.81
CA LEU A 18 22.37 -7.09 15.68
C LEU A 18 22.29 -5.56 15.76
N LEU A 19 22.67 -4.93 16.88
CA LEU A 19 22.64 -3.46 17.04
C LEU A 19 23.42 -2.71 15.96
N PRO A 20 24.66 -3.09 15.59
CA PRO A 20 25.39 -2.36 14.54
C PRO A 20 24.66 -2.36 13.20
N LEU A 21 24.02 -3.51 12.87
CA LEU A 21 23.22 -3.65 11.67
C LEU A 21 21.95 -2.76 11.72
N GLY A 22 21.35 -2.62 12.89
CA GLY A 22 20.23 -1.71 13.15
C GLY A 22 20.63 -0.24 12.96
N TYR A 23 21.79 0.17 13.45
CA TYR A 23 22.32 1.52 13.23
C TYR A 23 22.61 1.80 11.76
N LEU A 24 23.23 0.84 11.06
CA LEU A 24 23.46 0.96 9.62
C LEU A 24 22.15 1.09 8.84
N TYR A 25 21.15 0.27 9.17
CA TYR A 25 19.83 0.35 8.57
C TYR A 25 19.16 1.71 8.81
N ASN A 26 19.23 2.21 10.05
CA ASN A 26 18.70 3.54 10.39
C ASN A 26 19.39 4.65 9.62
N LEU A 27 20.73 4.61 9.52
CA LEU A 27 21.50 5.57 8.74
C LEU A 27 21.11 5.56 7.26
N LEU A 28 21.03 4.37 6.65
CA LEU A 28 20.63 4.22 5.26
C LEU A 28 19.19 4.72 5.02
N THR A 29 18.28 4.44 5.95
CA THR A 29 16.89 4.91 5.89
C THR A 29 16.80 6.42 6.01
N TYR A 30 17.58 7.01 6.92
CA TYR A 30 17.67 8.46 7.09
C TYR A 30 18.23 9.16 5.83
N LEU A 31 19.31 8.64 5.25
CA LEU A 31 19.90 9.16 4.02
C LEU A 31 18.91 9.05 2.85
N ARG A 32 18.22 7.91 2.73
CA ARG A 32 17.18 7.70 1.71
C ARG A 32 16.01 8.68 1.87
N GLY A 33 15.62 9.00 3.10
CA GLY A 33 14.58 10.00 3.38
C GLY A 33 14.97 11.39 2.93
N LYS A 34 16.25 11.78 3.09
CA LYS A 34 16.78 13.09 2.64
C LYS A 34 16.91 13.21 1.12
N THR A 35 17.21 12.11 0.43
CA THR A 35 17.38 12.10 -1.04
C THR A 35 16.05 11.93 -1.80
N GLY A 36 15.00 11.48 -1.13
CA GLY A 36 13.67 11.32 -1.70
C GLY A 36 13.00 12.66 -1.97
N LYS A 37 12.84 13.05 -3.25
CA LYS A 37 12.02 14.21 -3.59
C LYS A 37 10.54 13.87 -3.36
N PRO A 38 9.80 14.64 -2.53
CA PRO A 38 8.36 14.43 -2.37
C PRO A 38 7.66 14.71 -3.70
N LEU A 39 6.81 13.78 -4.11
CA LEU A 39 5.94 13.98 -5.27
C LEU A 39 4.67 14.67 -4.77
N LYS A 40 4.28 15.75 -5.44
CA LYS A 40 3.01 16.44 -5.19
C LYS A 40 1.98 15.94 -6.19
N TYR A 41 0.81 15.63 -5.69
CA TYR A 41 -0.37 15.26 -6.47
C TYR A 41 -1.49 16.26 -6.16
N ASN A 42 -2.40 16.50 -7.10
CA ASN A 42 -3.55 17.37 -6.87
C ASN A 42 -4.71 16.62 -6.16
N CYS A 43 -4.62 15.28 -6.09
CA CYS A 43 -5.58 14.45 -5.37
C CYS A 43 -5.17 14.24 -3.90
N LEU A 44 -6.15 14.13 -3.00
CA LEU A 44 -5.92 13.74 -1.62
C LEU A 44 -5.44 12.29 -1.56
N THR A 45 -4.23 12.06 -1.08
CA THR A 45 -3.66 10.71 -0.98
C THR A 45 -3.64 10.25 0.47
N ILE A 46 -4.33 9.16 0.78
CA ILE A 46 -4.44 8.57 2.11
C ILE A 46 -3.81 7.17 2.12
N CYS A 47 -2.86 6.94 3.01
CA CYS A 47 -2.24 5.62 3.19
C CYS A 47 -2.91 4.85 4.33
N VAL A 48 -3.57 3.74 3.99
CA VAL A 48 -4.12 2.81 4.98
C VAL A 48 -3.03 1.82 5.36
N GLY A 49 -2.35 2.11 6.45
CA GLY A 49 -1.22 1.33 6.97
C GLY A 49 -1.57 0.46 8.16
N ASN A 50 -0.59 -0.35 8.58
CA ASN A 50 -0.69 -1.18 9.76
C ASN A 50 0.68 -1.34 10.42
N LEU A 51 0.69 -1.35 11.73
CA LEU A 51 1.89 -1.56 12.55
C LEU A 51 2.26 -3.04 12.70
N ASN A 52 1.28 -3.94 12.57
CA ASN A 52 1.49 -5.38 12.76
C ASN A 52 1.52 -6.14 11.43
N VAL A 53 2.31 -7.20 11.37
CA VAL A 53 2.33 -8.14 10.24
C VAL A 53 1.17 -9.12 10.41
N GLY A 54 0.23 -9.15 9.45
CA GLY A 54 -0.91 -10.09 9.46
C GLY A 54 -2.20 -9.50 8.88
N GLY A 55 -3.26 -10.28 8.90
CA GLY A 55 -4.60 -9.93 8.42
C GLY A 55 -5.34 -9.01 9.41
N THR A 56 -4.98 -7.74 9.45
CA THR A 56 -5.44 -6.77 10.46
C THR A 56 -6.54 -5.85 9.94
N GLY A 57 -7.32 -6.30 8.97
CA GLY A 57 -8.49 -5.57 8.50
C GLY A 57 -8.19 -4.38 7.57
N LYS A 58 -7.00 -4.28 6.96
CA LYS A 58 -6.69 -3.19 6.00
C LYS A 58 -7.70 -3.11 4.85
N THR A 59 -7.98 -4.22 4.20
CA THR A 59 -8.90 -4.26 3.05
C THR A 59 -10.31 -3.79 3.41
N PRO A 60 -10.97 -4.30 4.47
CA PRO A 60 -12.28 -3.79 4.88
C PRO A 60 -12.23 -2.31 5.31
N THR A 61 -11.16 -1.86 5.98
CA THR A 61 -11.00 -0.45 6.33
C THR A 61 -10.88 0.44 5.09
N THR A 62 -10.12 -0.01 4.08
CA THR A 62 -9.98 0.72 2.81
C THR A 62 -11.32 0.80 2.08
N ILE A 63 -12.10 -0.27 2.04
CA ILE A 63 -13.44 -0.30 1.43
C ILE A 63 -14.39 0.65 2.17
N ALA A 64 -14.42 0.59 3.51
CA ALA A 64 -15.27 1.47 4.32
C ALA A 64 -14.91 2.96 4.13
N LEU A 65 -13.62 3.25 4.03
CA LEU A 65 -13.15 4.61 3.78
C LEU A 65 -13.50 5.08 2.35
N ALA A 66 -13.38 4.19 1.36
CA ALA A 66 -13.79 4.47 -0.01
C ALA A 66 -15.30 4.78 -0.08
N ASP A 67 -16.14 3.95 0.52
CA ASP A 67 -17.58 4.14 0.60
C ASP A 67 -17.95 5.48 1.27
N HIS A 68 -17.25 5.83 2.37
CA HIS A 68 -17.45 7.10 3.06
C HIS A 68 -17.21 8.31 2.14
N PHE A 69 -16.14 8.32 1.35
CA PHE A 69 -15.84 9.42 0.44
C PHE A 69 -16.73 9.41 -0.81
N LEU A 70 -17.09 8.23 -1.33
CA LEU A 70 -18.04 8.09 -2.43
C LEU A 70 -19.42 8.66 -2.05
N LYS A 71 -19.91 8.41 -0.83
CA LYS A 71 -21.16 9.00 -0.31
C LYS A 71 -21.12 10.52 -0.18
N LYS A 72 -19.94 11.11 -0.11
CA LYS A 72 -19.73 12.56 -0.16
C LYS A 72 -19.63 13.12 -1.59
N GLY A 73 -19.82 12.28 -2.60
CA GLY A 73 -19.76 12.69 -4.00
C GLY A 73 -18.34 12.84 -4.56
N LEU A 74 -17.33 12.35 -3.86
CA LEU A 74 -15.94 12.43 -4.32
C LEU A 74 -15.59 11.25 -5.22
N ASN A 75 -14.78 11.49 -6.24
CA ASN A 75 -14.23 10.43 -7.07
C ASN A 75 -13.06 9.75 -6.37
N VAL A 76 -13.27 8.52 -5.89
CA VAL A 76 -12.31 7.76 -5.08
C VAL A 76 -11.69 6.66 -5.90
N HIS A 77 -10.38 6.59 -5.93
CA HIS A 77 -9.65 5.47 -6.51
C HIS A 77 -8.78 4.79 -5.44
N ILE A 78 -8.56 3.49 -5.60
CA ILE A 78 -7.64 2.71 -4.76
C ILE A 78 -6.40 2.35 -5.59
N VAL A 79 -5.22 2.42 -5.00
CA VAL A 79 -3.97 1.98 -5.63
C VAL A 79 -3.36 0.86 -4.82
N SER A 80 -3.36 -0.34 -5.36
CA SER A 80 -2.79 -1.55 -4.79
C SER A 80 -1.49 -1.97 -5.49
N ARG A 81 -0.67 -2.76 -4.79
CA ARG A 81 0.52 -3.39 -5.39
C ARG A 81 0.22 -4.64 -6.21
N GLY A 82 -0.97 -5.20 -6.10
CA GLY A 82 -1.31 -6.46 -6.74
C GLY A 82 -0.48 -7.63 -6.20
N TYR A 83 -0.46 -7.80 -4.86
CA TYR A 83 0.26 -8.90 -4.24
C TYR A 83 -0.23 -10.24 -4.78
N LYS A 84 0.70 -11.14 -5.14
CA LYS A 84 0.48 -12.42 -5.84
C LYS A 84 -0.03 -12.32 -7.29
N GLY A 85 -0.40 -11.14 -7.78
CA GLY A 85 -0.77 -10.94 -9.18
C GLY A 85 0.44 -11.07 -10.11
N LYS A 86 0.22 -11.65 -11.30
CA LYS A 86 1.23 -11.87 -12.35
C LYS A 86 1.45 -10.64 -13.23
N PHE A 87 0.47 -9.76 -13.33
CA PHE A 87 0.53 -8.58 -14.18
C PHE A 87 1.66 -7.61 -13.79
N GLN A 88 2.24 -7.01 -14.80
CA GLN A 88 3.28 -5.99 -14.65
C GLN A 88 2.79 -4.65 -15.19
N GLY A 89 3.34 -3.55 -14.63
CA GLY A 89 3.01 -2.21 -15.05
C GLY A 89 1.99 -1.52 -14.14
N THR A 90 1.23 -0.61 -14.72
CA THR A 90 0.15 0.14 -14.05
C THR A 90 -1.09 0.03 -14.91
N PHE A 91 -2.17 -0.47 -14.36
CA PHE A 91 -3.43 -0.68 -15.07
C PHE A 91 -4.64 -0.59 -14.14
N LEU A 92 -5.79 -0.28 -14.70
CA LEU A 92 -7.09 -0.27 -14.03
C LEU A 92 -7.63 -1.71 -13.96
N VAL A 93 -8.03 -2.16 -12.79
CA VAL A 93 -8.67 -3.47 -12.61
C VAL A 93 -10.08 -3.44 -13.22
N ASN A 94 -10.38 -4.44 -14.03
CA ASN A 94 -11.72 -4.68 -14.52
C ASN A 94 -12.22 -6.02 -13.94
N PRO A 95 -13.20 -6.02 -12.99
CA PRO A 95 -13.65 -7.25 -12.33
C PRO A 95 -14.29 -8.27 -13.28
N ARG A 96 -14.76 -7.82 -14.46
CA ARG A 96 -15.36 -8.74 -15.45
C ARG A 96 -14.32 -9.48 -16.29
N ASN A 97 -13.14 -8.89 -16.50
CA ASN A 97 -12.12 -9.38 -17.44
C ASN A 97 -10.87 -9.91 -16.74
N HIS A 98 -10.55 -9.41 -15.55
CA HIS A 98 -9.36 -9.83 -14.82
C HIS A 98 -9.68 -10.92 -13.81
N LYS A 99 -8.71 -11.84 -13.65
CA LYS A 99 -8.78 -12.92 -12.65
C LYS A 99 -7.88 -12.60 -11.45
N ALA A 100 -8.18 -13.23 -10.31
CA ALA A 100 -7.42 -13.04 -9.07
C ALA A 100 -5.93 -13.41 -9.20
N ASP A 101 -5.59 -14.42 -10.01
CA ASP A 101 -4.20 -14.80 -10.25
C ASP A 101 -3.43 -13.78 -11.12
N GLU A 102 -4.13 -12.90 -11.81
CA GLU A 102 -3.57 -11.83 -12.62
C GLU A 102 -3.33 -10.57 -11.80
N VAL A 103 -4.34 -10.10 -11.08
CA VAL A 103 -4.34 -8.79 -10.42
C VAL A 103 -4.15 -8.89 -8.89
N GLY A 104 -4.37 -10.08 -8.31
CA GLY A 104 -4.41 -10.33 -6.88
C GLY A 104 -5.84 -10.33 -6.33
N ASP A 105 -6.09 -11.11 -5.27
CA ASP A 105 -7.43 -11.26 -4.67
C ASP A 105 -7.97 -9.94 -4.11
N GLU A 106 -7.14 -9.19 -3.36
CA GLU A 106 -7.57 -7.94 -2.72
C GLU A 106 -7.93 -6.84 -3.73
N PRO A 107 -7.13 -6.53 -4.78
CA PRO A 107 -7.51 -5.56 -5.80
C PRO A 107 -8.79 -5.95 -6.55
N LEU A 108 -8.97 -7.24 -6.84
CA LEU A 108 -10.17 -7.72 -7.51
C LEU A 108 -11.41 -7.49 -6.63
N LEU A 109 -11.35 -7.87 -5.35
CA LEU A 109 -12.43 -7.61 -4.39
C LEU A 109 -12.76 -6.12 -4.27
N MET A 110 -11.74 -5.26 -4.12
CA MET A 110 -11.95 -3.82 -3.98
C MET A 110 -12.51 -3.17 -5.24
N SER A 111 -12.26 -3.76 -6.42
CA SER A 111 -12.76 -3.24 -7.69
C SER A 111 -14.27 -3.35 -7.89
N GLU A 112 -14.95 -4.15 -7.06
CA GLU A 112 -16.41 -4.19 -7.01
C GLU A 112 -17.02 -2.92 -6.39
N PHE A 113 -16.24 -2.16 -5.62
CA PHE A 113 -16.72 -0.98 -4.88
C PHE A 113 -16.31 0.34 -5.54
N THR A 114 -15.13 0.40 -6.13
CA THR A 114 -14.61 1.60 -6.77
C THR A 114 -13.49 1.28 -7.76
N SER A 115 -13.00 2.30 -8.48
CA SER A 115 -11.87 2.15 -9.40
C SER A 115 -10.58 1.75 -8.68
N VAL A 116 -10.00 0.62 -9.04
CA VAL A 116 -8.77 0.09 -8.44
C VAL A 116 -7.66 0.01 -9.48
N TRP A 117 -6.54 0.64 -9.16
CA TRP A 117 -5.32 0.57 -9.96
C TRP A 117 -4.34 -0.41 -9.32
N VAL A 118 -3.80 -1.30 -10.11
CA VAL A 118 -2.66 -2.13 -9.70
C VAL A 118 -1.38 -1.53 -10.25
N SER A 119 -0.40 -1.30 -9.36
CA SER A 119 0.91 -0.78 -9.75
C SER A 119 1.98 -1.17 -8.74
N LYS A 120 3.06 -1.82 -9.18
CA LYS A 120 4.22 -2.13 -8.32
C LYS A 120 4.91 -0.86 -7.79
N ARG A 121 4.88 0.22 -8.57
CA ARG A 121 5.37 1.55 -8.19
C ARG A 121 4.19 2.45 -7.86
N ARG A 122 3.90 2.65 -6.58
CA ARG A 122 2.76 3.46 -6.11
C ARG A 122 2.64 4.82 -6.81
N LYS A 123 3.78 5.50 -7.03
CA LYS A 123 3.80 6.78 -7.74
C LYS A 123 3.11 6.73 -9.11
N ASN A 124 3.33 5.65 -9.86
CA ASN A 124 2.73 5.49 -11.18
C ASN A 124 1.22 5.22 -11.06
N GLY A 125 0.81 4.43 -10.06
CA GLY A 125 -0.60 4.17 -9.76
C GLY A 125 -1.35 5.44 -9.36
N ILE A 126 -0.76 6.28 -8.49
CA ILE A 126 -1.37 7.56 -8.08
C ILE A 126 -1.49 8.50 -9.29
N ALA A 127 -0.44 8.63 -10.09
CA ALA A 127 -0.47 9.48 -11.29
C ALA A 127 -1.51 9.00 -12.32
N ALA A 128 -1.69 7.68 -12.48
CA ALA A 128 -2.71 7.12 -13.33
C ALA A 128 -4.13 7.39 -12.80
N ALA A 129 -4.34 7.23 -11.48
CA ALA A 129 -5.59 7.53 -10.82
C ALA A 129 -5.95 9.03 -10.92
N GLU A 130 -4.98 9.92 -10.66
CA GLU A 130 -5.15 11.37 -10.80
C GLU A 130 -5.52 11.76 -12.23
N LYS A 131 -4.82 11.21 -13.24
CA LYS A 131 -5.13 11.43 -14.65
C LYS A 131 -6.52 10.95 -15.02
N ALA A 132 -7.04 9.92 -14.35
CA ALA A 132 -8.40 9.41 -14.51
C ALA A 132 -9.43 10.20 -13.67
N GLY A 133 -9.05 11.33 -13.08
CA GLY A 133 -9.95 12.24 -12.37
C GLY A 133 -10.16 11.90 -10.89
N ALA A 134 -9.32 11.08 -10.27
CA ALA A 134 -9.42 10.80 -8.84
C ALA A 134 -9.23 12.07 -8.00
N GLN A 135 -10.16 12.33 -7.10
CA GLN A 135 -10.06 13.38 -6.08
C GLN A 135 -9.46 12.85 -4.79
N VAL A 136 -9.72 11.57 -4.50
CA VAL A 136 -9.16 10.84 -3.36
C VAL A 136 -8.51 9.55 -3.85
N VAL A 137 -7.29 9.29 -3.41
CA VAL A 137 -6.56 8.05 -3.69
C VAL A 137 -6.23 7.36 -2.38
N LEU A 138 -6.68 6.11 -2.20
CA LEU A 138 -6.38 5.25 -1.06
C LEU A 138 -5.25 4.28 -1.43
N LEU A 139 -4.26 4.07 -0.50
CA LEU A 139 -3.07 3.23 -0.71
C LEU A 139 -3.01 2.08 0.27
#